data_d5a27a9b8e527e17a0af9bcf1f152ba9
#
_entry.id   d5a27a9b8e527e17a0af9bcf1f152ba9
#
_cell.length_a   1.000
_cell.length_b   1.000
_cell.length_c   1.000
_cell.angle_alpha   90.00
_cell.angle_beta   90.00
_cell.angle_gamma   90.00
#
_symmetry.space_group_name_H-M   'P 1'
#
loop_
_entity.id
_entity.type
_entity.pdbx_description
1 polymer ?
#
loop_
_entity_poly.entity_id
_entity_poly.type
_entity_poly.pdbx_seq_one_letter_code
_entity_poly.pdbx_strand_id
1 'polypeptide(L)'
;TLYAILNHINSPEKNIITIEDPVEYTLEGLAQAQVNPRAGMTFESGLRSILRQDPDIIMVGEIRDRETANIAVHSALTGHLVLSTLHTNDAASAVTRLVEMGIEPFLVTSSVSCVIGQRLLRKICPECKESYYPTPSVHKTFQIREDVLLYRGKGCPACKYKGYRGRTGVYEVLIMDDELRELIISRAPAEVLKKRAHEKGMRVMRDDAIMKVLFGTTTLEEALNVVQEE
;
A
#
# COMPACT_ATOMS: atom_id res chain seq x y z
N THR A 1 5.82 3.29 -3.74
CA THR A 1 4.84 2.57 -4.60
C THR A 1 4.14 3.54 -5.53
N LEU A 2 3.46 4.58 -5.06
CA LEU A 2 2.74 5.53 -5.92
C LEU A 2 3.64 6.12 -7.01
N TYR A 3 4.84 6.60 -6.70
CA TYR A 3 5.78 7.13 -7.68
C TYR A 3 6.20 6.10 -8.75
N ALA A 4 6.33 4.82 -8.35
CA ALA A 4 6.60 3.75 -9.31
C ALA A 4 5.42 3.52 -10.26
N ILE A 5 4.19 3.61 -9.75
CA ILE A 5 2.97 3.55 -10.56
C ILE A 5 2.91 4.75 -11.49
N LEU A 6 3.08 5.98 -10.96
CA LEU A 6 3.08 7.20 -11.76
C LEU A 6 4.11 7.15 -12.89
N ASN A 7 5.33 6.75 -12.57
CA ASN A 7 6.40 6.61 -13.58
C ASN A 7 6.06 5.56 -14.65
N HIS A 8 5.35 4.50 -14.29
CA HIS A 8 4.96 3.44 -15.23
C HIS A 8 3.83 3.87 -16.18
N ILE A 9 2.88 4.69 -15.69
CA ILE A 9 1.74 5.15 -16.48
C ILE A 9 1.97 6.52 -17.12
N ASN A 10 3.12 7.13 -16.86
CA ASN A 10 3.51 8.43 -17.41
C ASN A 10 3.67 8.35 -18.94
N SER A 11 2.99 9.24 -19.65
CA SER A 11 3.00 9.35 -21.10
C SER A 11 2.82 10.81 -21.48
N PRO A 12 3.45 11.29 -22.57
CA PRO A 12 3.25 12.65 -23.08
C PRO A 12 1.78 12.98 -23.43
N GLU A 13 0.95 11.97 -23.62
CA GLU A 13 -0.47 12.10 -23.95
C GLU A 13 -1.36 12.28 -22.70
N LYS A 14 -0.78 12.16 -21.49
CA LYS A 14 -1.53 12.20 -20.22
C LYS A 14 -1.12 13.38 -19.37
N ASN A 15 -2.09 14.14 -18.94
CA ASN A 15 -1.89 15.22 -17.96
C ASN A 15 -1.96 14.61 -16.54
N ILE A 16 -0.79 14.43 -15.92
CA ILE A 16 -0.66 13.86 -14.57
C ILE A 16 -0.33 14.99 -13.60
N ILE A 17 -1.20 15.22 -12.64
CA ILE A 17 -1.02 16.26 -11.62
C ILE A 17 -1.06 15.67 -10.23
N THR A 18 -0.12 16.08 -9.37
CA THR A 18 -0.06 15.61 -7.97
C THR A 18 -0.23 16.76 -6.99
N ILE A 19 -0.72 16.44 -5.79
CA ILE A 19 -0.68 17.30 -4.60
C ILE A 19 -0.10 16.52 -3.43
N GLU A 20 1.00 17.00 -2.82
CA GLU A 20 1.84 16.24 -1.91
C GLU A 20 2.30 17.05 -0.69
N ASP A 21 2.64 16.37 0.40
CA ASP A 21 3.13 16.99 1.64
C ASP A 21 4.27 16.16 2.30
N PRO A 22 5.53 16.39 1.90
CA PRO A 22 6.03 17.17 0.75
C PRO A 22 6.15 16.34 -0.55
N VAL A 23 6.59 16.98 -1.63
CA VAL A 23 7.11 16.29 -2.83
C VAL A 23 8.43 15.63 -2.47
N GLU A 24 8.51 14.29 -2.57
CA GLU A 24 9.70 13.52 -2.18
C GLU A 24 10.86 13.68 -3.18
N TYR A 25 10.56 13.62 -4.46
CA TYR A 25 11.47 13.92 -5.57
C TYR A 25 10.68 14.22 -6.85
N THR A 26 11.30 14.98 -7.73
CA THR A 26 10.67 15.36 -8.99
C THR A 26 10.63 14.21 -9.99
N LEU A 27 9.46 13.98 -10.59
CA LEU A 27 9.28 13.11 -11.75
C LEU A 27 9.14 13.94 -13.01
N GLU A 28 9.91 13.62 -14.02
CA GLU A 28 9.82 14.29 -15.31
C GLU A 28 8.45 14.02 -15.98
N GLY A 29 7.85 15.03 -16.58
CA GLY A 29 6.56 14.91 -17.26
C GLY A 29 5.34 15.04 -16.35
N LEU A 30 5.48 15.22 -15.03
CA LEU A 30 4.39 15.43 -14.10
C LEU A 30 4.35 16.88 -13.58
N ALA A 31 3.15 17.39 -13.36
CA ALA A 31 2.94 18.64 -12.62
C ALA A 31 2.76 18.31 -11.12
N GLN A 32 3.82 18.51 -10.33
CA GLN A 32 3.82 18.21 -8.91
C GLN A 32 3.63 19.47 -8.08
N ALA A 33 2.53 19.54 -7.34
CA ALA A 33 2.23 20.64 -6.43
C ALA A 33 2.50 20.22 -4.98
N GLN A 34 3.09 21.11 -4.20
CA GLN A 34 3.32 20.88 -2.79
C GLN A 34 2.36 21.68 -1.93
N VAL A 35 1.80 21.04 -0.90
CA VAL A 35 0.99 21.66 0.15
C VAL A 35 1.79 22.80 0.80
N ASN A 36 1.14 23.96 0.94
CA ASN A 36 1.69 25.12 1.65
C ASN A 36 0.56 25.82 2.43
N PRO A 37 0.29 25.41 3.69
CA PRO A 37 -0.81 25.96 4.49
C PRO A 37 -0.69 27.47 4.72
N ARG A 38 0.53 28.01 4.77
CA ARG A 38 0.75 29.47 4.94
C ARG A 38 0.27 30.27 3.74
N ALA A 39 0.30 29.67 2.56
CA ALA A 39 -0.21 30.25 1.32
C ALA A 39 -1.66 29.85 1.02
N GLY A 40 -2.35 29.14 1.93
CA GLY A 40 -3.71 28.63 1.74
C GLY A 40 -3.79 27.41 0.81
N MET A 41 -2.67 26.81 0.44
CA MET A 41 -2.61 25.60 -0.38
C MET A 41 -2.70 24.38 0.53
N THR A 42 -3.90 23.84 0.74
CA THR A 42 -4.18 22.58 1.44
C THR A 42 -4.44 21.46 0.43
N PHE A 43 -4.56 20.21 0.88
CA PHE A 43 -4.98 19.10 0.02
C PHE A 43 -6.33 19.41 -0.65
N GLU A 44 -7.31 19.90 0.11
CA GLU A 44 -8.63 20.25 -0.40
C GLU A 44 -8.57 21.35 -1.46
N SER A 45 -7.98 22.53 -1.11
CA SER A 45 -7.93 23.69 -2.03
C SER A 45 -7.09 23.38 -3.28
N GLY A 46 -6.00 22.64 -3.12
CA GLY A 46 -5.15 22.20 -4.22
C GLY A 46 -5.87 21.23 -5.14
N LEU A 47 -6.56 20.22 -4.61
CA LEU A 47 -7.31 19.25 -5.39
C LEU A 47 -8.45 19.91 -6.17
N ARG A 48 -9.19 20.86 -5.56
CA ARG A 48 -10.19 21.68 -6.27
C ARG A 48 -9.59 22.49 -7.42
N SER A 49 -8.35 22.94 -7.29
CA SER A 49 -7.65 23.69 -8.33
C SER A 49 -7.16 22.78 -9.46
N ILE A 50 -6.65 21.60 -9.10
CA ILE A 50 -6.19 20.57 -10.04
C ILE A 50 -7.32 20.14 -10.99
N LEU A 51 -8.54 19.95 -10.48
CA LEU A 51 -9.69 19.57 -11.30
C LEU A 51 -10.06 20.58 -12.42
N ARG A 52 -9.57 21.81 -12.34
CA ARG A 52 -9.75 22.83 -13.39
C ARG A 52 -8.61 22.89 -14.39
N GLN A 53 -7.65 21.97 -14.28
CA GLN A 53 -6.48 21.90 -15.17
C GLN A 53 -6.57 20.75 -16.18
N ASP A 54 -7.77 20.19 -16.37
CA ASP A 54 -8.04 19.08 -17.28
C ASP A 54 -7.08 17.88 -17.07
N PRO A 55 -6.97 17.33 -15.85
CA PRO A 55 -6.08 16.20 -15.56
C PRO A 55 -6.68 14.89 -16.05
N ASP A 56 -5.85 13.98 -16.55
CA ASP A 56 -6.22 12.58 -16.76
C ASP A 56 -6.02 11.75 -15.49
N ILE A 57 -4.91 12.04 -14.79
CA ILE A 57 -4.49 11.31 -13.60
C ILE A 57 -4.18 12.30 -12.48
N ILE A 58 -4.79 12.05 -11.32
CA ILE A 58 -4.59 12.85 -10.12
C ILE A 58 -3.95 11.98 -9.04
N MET A 59 -2.86 12.44 -8.43
CA MET A 59 -2.34 11.82 -7.22
C MET A 59 -2.48 12.77 -6.04
N VAL A 60 -3.19 12.33 -5.03
CA VAL A 60 -3.30 12.99 -3.73
C VAL A 60 -2.39 12.25 -2.76
N GLY A 61 -1.35 12.91 -2.27
CA GLY A 61 -0.34 12.29 -1.40
C GLY A 61 -0.96 11.44 -0.29
N GLU A 62 -1.96 12.00 0.38
CA GLU A 62 -2.77 11.25 1.37
C GLU A 62 -4.16 11.87 1.55
N ILE A 63 -5.09 11.05 2.00
CA ILE A 63 -6.43 11.46 2.42
C ILE A 63 -6.52 11.37 3.95
N ARG A 64 -6.63 12.53 4.62
CA ARG A 64 -6.72 12.62 6.08
C ARG A 64 -8.10 13.00 6.58
N ASP A 65 -8.89 13.67 5.74
CA ASP A 65 -10.16 14.28 6.10
C ASP A 65 -11.26 13.96 5.10
N ARG A 66 -12.51 14.18 5.52
CA ARG A 66 -13.71 13.89 4.74
C ARG A 66 -13.80 14.73 3.46
N GLU A 67 -13.37 15.99 3.54
CA GLU A 67 -13.47 16.95 2.42
C GLU A 67 -12.59 16.50 1.28
N THR A 68 -11.33 16.18 1.57
CA THR A 68 -10.37 15.64 0.58
C THR A 68 -10.86 14.29 0.03
N ALA A 69 -11.36 13.39 0.89
CA ALA A 69 -11.92 12.10 0.47
C ALA A 69 -13.10 12.29 -0.50
N ASN A 70 -13.99 13.20 -0.19
CA ASN A 70 -15.17 13.50 -1.00
C ASN A 70 -14.78 13.98 -2.40
N ILE A 71 -13.84 14.93 -2.49
CA ILE A 71 -13.37 15.46 -3.77
C ILE A 71 -12.68 14.35 -4.58
N ALA A 72 -11.81 13.54 -3.95
CA ALA A 72 -11.10 12.44 -4.60
C ALA A 72 -12.07 11.40 -5.19
N VAL A 73 -13.07 10.99 -4.41
CA VAL A 73 -14.10 10.03 -4.81
C VAL A 73 -14.93 10.59 -5.99
N HIS A 74 -15.39 11.84 -5.90
CA HIS A 74 -16.13 12.47 -6.99
C HIS A 74 -15.29 12.64 -8.26
N SER A 75 -13.99 12.93 -8.12
CA SER A 75 -13.10 12.99 -9.27
C SER A 75 -12.98 11.64 -9.98
N ALA A 76 -12.86 10.54 -9.21
CA ALA A 76 -12.85 9.20 -9.77
C ALA A 76 -14.17 8.85 -10.50
N LEU A 77 -15.32 9.26 -9.95
CA LEU A 77 -16.62 9.05 -10.57
C LEU A 77 -16.83 9.85 -11.87
N THR A 78 -16.11 10.98 -12.02
CA THR A 78 -16.16 11.80 -13.24
C THR A 78 -15.12 11.39 -14.30
N GLY A 79 -14.45 10.25 -14.13
CA GLY A 79 -13.59 9.63 -15.15
C GLY A 79 -12.10 9.79 -14.96
N HIS A 80 -11.64 10.48 -13.91
CA HIS A 80 -10.22 10.61 -13.62
C HIS A 80 -9.66 9.36 -12.96
N LEU A 81 -8.43 8.97 -13.26
CA LEU A 81 -7.71 8.02 -12.43
C LEU A 81 -7.16 8.74 -11.21
N VAL A 82 -7.69 8.40 -10.04
CA VAL A 82 -7.25 8.99 -8.77
C VAL A 82 -6.40 8.00 -7.98
N LEU A 83 -5.18 8.41 -7.63
CA LEU A 83 -4.27 7.65 -6.78
C LEU A 83 -4.09 8.38 -5.45
N SER A 84 -4.13 7.66 -4.33
CA SER A 84 -3.91 8.26 -3.02
C SER A 84 -3.40 7.24 -2.01
N THR A 85 -3.09 7.72 -0.79
CA THR A 85 -2.81 6.87 0.36
C THR A 85 -3.79 7.11 1.50
N LEU A 86 -4.00 6.07 2.29
CA LEU A 86 -4.71 6.09 3.57
C LEU A 86 -3.82 5.43 4.63
N HIS A 87 -3.83 5.97 5.84
CA HIS A 87 -3.14 5.36 6.96
C HIS A 87 -4.02 4.30 7.62
N THR A 88 -3.92 3.08 7.12
CA THR A 88 -4.63 1.89 7.61
C THR A 88 -3.69 0.69 7.69
N ASN A 89 -4.05 -0.29 8.48
CA ASN A 89 -3.20 -1.46 8.69
C ASN A 89 -3.21 -2.43 7.50
N ASP A 90 -4.36 -2.57 6.84
CA ASP A 90 -4.56 -3.46 5.70
C ASP A 90 -5.48 -2.86 4.63
N ALA A 91 -5.64 -3.55 3.51
CA ALA A 91 -6.42 -3.08 2.37
C ALA A 91 -7.93 -3.04 2.66
N ALA A 92 -8.47 -3.98 3.43
CA ALA A 92 -9.89 -4.01 3.78
C ALA A 92 -10.26 -2.85 4.71
N SER A 93 -9.38 -2.55 5.67
CA SER A 93 -9.53 -1.42 6.59
C SER A 93 -9.51 -0.07 5.88
N ALA A 94 -8.82 0.06 4.76
CA ALA A 94 -8.84 1.30 3.97
C ALA A 94 -10.23 1.58 3.39
N VAL A 95 -10.94 0.55 2.97
CA VAL A 95 -12.32 0.67 2.44
C VAL A 95 -13.29 1.10 3.55
N THR A 96 -13.25 0.43 4.70
CA THR A 96 -14.10 0.80 5.85
C THR A 96 -13.75 2.19 6.38
N ARG A 97 -12.47 2.57 6.33
CA ARG A 97 -12.03 3.91 6.73
C ARG A 97 -12.66 5.02 5.89
N LEU A 98 -12.80 4.85 4.58
CA LEU A 98 -13.51 5.81 3.73
C LEU A 98 -14.97 5.96 4.16
N VAL A 99 -15.66 4.86 4.47
CA VAL A 99 -17.04 4.88 4.97
C VAL A 99 -17.14 5.56 6.33
N GLU A 100 -16.20 5.29 7.25
CA GLU A 100 -16.11 5.94 8.56
C GLU A 100 -15.87 7.45 8.47
N MET A 101 -15.09 7.88 7.46
CA MET A 101 -14.89 9.31 7.17
C MET A 101 -16.17 9.99 6.63
N GLY A 102 -17.26 9.24 6.43
CA GLY A 102 -18.54 9.75 6.02
C GLY A 102 -18.75 9.78 4.51
N ILE A 103 -17.98 8.99 3.76
CA ILE A 103 -18.26 8.73 2.34
C ILE A 103 -19.34 7.65 2.27
N GLU A 104 -20.38 7.90 1.49
CA GLU A 104 -21.46 6.94 1.35
C GLU A 104 -20.96 5.63 0.69
N PRO A 105 -21.34 4.44 1.20
CA PRO A 105 -20.86 3.17 0.72
C PRO A 105 -20.98 2.97 -0.79
N PHE A 106 -22.06 3.41 -1.40
CA PHE A 106 -22.27 3.29 -2.84
C PHE A 106 -21.27 4.12 -3.66
N LEU A 107 -20.81 5.26 -3.13
CA LEU A 107 -19.77 6.07 -3.77
C LEU A 107 -18.41 5.39 -3.67
N VAL A 108 -18.09 4.79 -2.52
CA VAL A 108 -16.86 4.00 -2.34
C VAL A 108 -16.82 2.84 -3.32
N THR A 109 -17.91 2.05 -3.42
CA THR A 109 -17.97 0.90 -4.31
C THR A 109 -17.93 1.26 -5.80
N SER A 110 -18.36 2.46 -6.16
CA SER A 110 -18.37 2.94 -7.55
C SER A 110 -17.06 3.60 -7.96
N SER A 111 -16.27 4.10 -7.01
CA SER A 111 -15.03 4.85 -7.28
C SER A 111 -13.76 4.04 -7.01
N VAL A 112 -13.75 3.18 -5.98
CA VAL A 112 -12.57 2.39 -5.63
C VAL A 112 -12.52 1.12 -6.47
N SER A 113 -11.45 0.99 -7.26
CA SER A 113 -11.21 -0.20 -8.09
C SER A 113 -10.25 -1.19 -7.45
N CYS A 114 -9.27 -0.68 -6.70
CA CYS A 114 -8.22 -1.49 -6.08
C CYS A 114 -7.67 -0.80 -4.85
N VAL A 115 -7.33 -1.59 -3.84
CA VAL A 115 -6.58 -1.13 -2.66
C VAL A 115 -5.35 -1.99 -2.48
N ILE A 116 -4.19 -1.34 -2.31
CA ILE A 116 -2.91 -2.02 -2.10
C ILE A 116 -2.45 -1.75 -0.68
N GLY A 117 -2.50 -2.76 0.18
CA GLY A 117 -1.84 -2.75 1.48
C GLY A 117 -0.33 -2.95 1.28
N GLN A 118 0.50 -2.17 1.97
CA GLN A 118 1.95 -2.25 1.85
C GLN A 118 2.64 -2.04 3.20
N ARG A 119 3.63 -2.88 3.47
CA ARG A 119 4.62 -2.65 4.54
C ARG A 119 6.04 -2.87 4.02
N LEU A 120 7.03 -2.38 4.73
CA LEU A 120 8.44 -2.53 4.34
C LEU A 120 9.16 -3.47 5.29
N LEU A 121 9.85 -4.47 4.73
CA LEU A 121 10.75 -5.37 5.43
C LEU A 121 12.21 -5.02 5.11
N ARG A 122 13.10 -5.19 6.09
CA ARG A 122 14.55 -5.11 5.85
C ARG A 122 15.01 -6.33 5.06
N LYS A 123 15.85 -6.12 4.06
CA LYS A 123 16.47 -7.20 3.29
C LYS A 123 17.69 -7.73 4.01
N ILE A 124 17.90 -9.04 4.01
CA ILE A 124 19.13 -9.65 4.46
C ILE A 124 20.30 -9.08 3.65
N CYS A 125 21.39 -8.74 4.33
CA CYS A 125 22.59 -8.25 3.68
C CYS A 125 23.20 -9.36 2.79
N PRO A 126 23.40 -9.14 1.49
CA PRO A 126 23.90 -10.18 0.59
C PRO A 126 25.32 -10.63 0.92
N GLU A 127 26.14 -9.73 1.50
CA GLU A 127 27.55 -10.02 1.81
C GLU A 127 27.77 -10.91 3.05
N CYS A 128 26.76 -10.98 3.93
CA CYS A 128 26.87 -11.81 5.14
C CYS A 128 25.67 -12.75 5.32
N LYS A 129 24.92 -12.98 4.25
CA LYS A 129 23.80 -13.93 4.23
C LYS A 129 24.31 -15.35 4.44
N GLU A 130 23.69 -16.07 5.36
CA GLU A 130 23.91 -17.51 5.58
C GLU A 130 22.58 -18.25 5.68
N SER A 131 22.58 -19.52 5.33
CA SER A 131 21.46 -20.41 5.52
C SER A 131 21.54 -21.15 6.85
N TYR A 132 20.39 -21.51 7.40
CA TYR A 132 20.29 -22.35 8.60
C TYR A 132 18.99 -23.19 8.55
N TYR A 133 19.01 -24.31 9.24
CA TYR A 133 17.79 -25.08 9.49
C TYR A 133 17.09 -24.51 10.71
N PRO A 134 15.80 -24.11 10.61
CA PRO A 134 15.06 -23.62 11.75
C PRO A 134 14.79 -24.74 12.77
N THR A 135 14.46 -24.37 14.00
CA THR A 135 14.11 -25.33 15.05
C THR A 135 12.74 -25.98 14.78
N PRO A 136 12.48 -27.20 15.30
CA PRO A 136 11.19 -27.88 15.13
C PRO A 136 9.97 -27.02 15.57
N SER A 137 10.15 -26.18 16.57
CA SER A 137 9.11 -25.26 17.04
C SER A 137 8.74 -24.23 15.96
N VAL A 138 9.69 -23.69 15.24
CA VAL A 138 9.47 -22.73 14.13
C VAL A 138 8.71 -23.42 12.98
N HIS A 139 9.11 -24.64 12.61
CA HIS A 139 8.42 -25.42 11.58
C HIS A 139 6.94 -25.60 11.91
N LYS A 140 6.65 -26.00 13.17
CA LYS A 140 5.28 -26.25 13.63
C LYS A 140 4.44 -24.97 13.70
N THR A 141 5.00 -23.88 14.20
CA THR A 141 4.29 -22.61 14.37
C THR A 141 3.92 -21.98 13.02
N PHE A 142 4.81 -22.07 12.02
CA PHE A 142 4.64 -21.42 10.72
C PHE A 142 4.26 -22.38 9.60
N GLN A 143 4.00 -23.65 9.92
CA GLN A 143 3.66 -24.70 8.97
C GLN A 143 4.68 -24.80 7.81
N ILE A 144 5.95 -24.50 8.09
CA ILE A 144 7.07 -24.62 7.16
C ILE A 144 7.57 -26.05 7.20
N ARG A 145 7.85 -26.64 6.04
CA ARG A 145 8.39 -28.00 5.95
C ARG A 145 9.76 -28.11 6.64
N GLU A 146 10.07 -29.24 7.25
CA GLU A 146 11.30 -29.45 8.01
C GLU A 146 12.58 -29.39 7.15
N ASP A 147 12.47 -29.64 5.85
CA ASP A 147 13.54 -29.60 4.87
C ASP A 147 13.85 -28.22 4.31
N VAL A 148 13.13 -27.18 4.75
CA VAL A 148 13.29 -25.81 4.22
C VAL A 148 14.41 -25.07 4.96
N LEU A 149 15.37 -24.56 4.18
CA LEU A 149 16.41 -23.66 4.66
C LEU A 149 15.85 -22.25 4.81
N LEU A 150 16.12 -21.63 5.93
CA LEU A 150 15.92 -20.21 6.16
C LEU A 150 17.27 -19.46 6.11
N TYR A 151 17.19 -18.13 6.06
CA TYR A 151 18.35 -17.29 5.88
C TYR A 151 18.41 -16.18 6.93
N ARG A 152 19.61 -15.79 7.30
CA ARG A 152 19.88 -14.65 8.17
C ARG A 152 21.18 -13.95 7.78
N GLY A 153 21.39 -12.73 8.26
CA GLY A 153 22.64 -12.02 8.10
C GLY A 153 23.47 -12.10 9.38
N LYS A 154 24.71 -12.61 9.29
CA LYS A 154 25.66 -12.64 10.44
C LYS A 154 26.05 -11.25 10.94
N GLY A 155 25.94 -10.24 10.09
CA GLY A 155 26.54 -8.95 10.31
C GLY A 155 27.95 -8.85 9.71
N CYS A 156 28.20 -7.78 8.97
CA CYS A 156 29.50 -7.47 8.39
C CYS A 156 29.69 -5.95 8.30
N PRO A 157 30.87 -5.45 7.97
CA PRO A 157 31.12 -4.01 7.81
C PRO A 157 30.17 -3.33 6.83
N ALA A 158 29.81 -3.98 5.71
CA ALA A 158 28.92 -3.42 4.68
C ALA A 158 27.49 -3.14 5.18
N CYS A 159 27.01 -3.89 6.15
CA CYS A 159 25.71 -3.67 6.80
C CYS A 159 25.85 -3.03 8.20
N LYS A 160 27.04 -2.55 8.56
CA LYS A 160 27.34 -2.01 9.89
C LYS A 160 26.96 -3.02 11.00
N TYR A 161 27.25 -4.27 10.78
CA TYR A 161 27.00 -5.42 11.66
C TYR A 161 25.52 -5.68 12.00
N LYS A 162 24.58 -5.06 11.28
CA LYS A 162 23.13 -5.23 11.52
C LYS A 162 22.55 -6.49 10.88
N GLY A 163 23.24 -7.13 9.95
CA GLY A 163 22.73 -8.27 9.18
C GLY A 163 21.75 -7.89 8.05
N TYR A 164 21.31 -6.63 7.96
CA TYR A 164 20.33 -6.14 6.97
C TYR A 164 20.89 -5.00 6.16
N ARG A 165 20.52 -4.96 4.86
CA ARG A 165 20.85 -3.87 3.93
C ARG A 165 19.76 -3.65 2.90
N GLY A 166 19.17 -2.45 2.90
CA GLY A 166 18.04 -2.11 2.04
C GLY A 166 16.70 -2.64 2.56
N ARG A 167 15.65 -2.38 1.81
CA ARG A 167 14.26 -2.72 2.14
C ARG A 167 13.56 -3.36 0.95
N THR A 168 12.52 -4.14 1.21
CA THR A 168 11.58 -4.68 0.21
C THR A 168 10.15 -4.46 0.71
N GLY A 169 9.21 -4.24 -0.21
CA GLY A 169 7.80 -4.18 0.16
C GLY A 169 7.21 -5.57 0.36
N VAL A 170 6.24 -5.70 1.23
CA VAL A 170 5.25 -6.78 1.23
C VAL A 170 3.91 -6.17 0.93
N TYR A 171 3.09 -6.91 0.21
CA TYR A 171 1.87 -6.37 -0.39
C TYR A 171 0.70 -7.32 -0.20
N GLU A 172 -0.47 -6.73 -0.08
CA GLU A 172 -1.74 -7.38 -0.36
C GLU A 172 -2.52 -6.50 -1.33
N VAL A 173 -3.25 -7.11 -2.25
CA VAL A 173 -3.98 -6.39 -3.30
C VAL A 173 -5.43 -6.83 -3.27
N LEU A 174 -6.30 -5.92 -2.80
CA LEU A 174 -7.74 -6.10 -2.81
C LEU A 174 -8.29 -5.47 -4.09
N ILE A 175 -8.82 -6.30 -4.97
CA ILE A 175 -9.50 -5.86 -6.18
C ILE A 175 -10.99 -5.84 -5.90
N MET A 176 -11.65 -4.73 -6.23
CA MET A 176 -13.08 -4.56 -6.01
C MET A 176 -13.88 -5.42 -6.98
N ASP A 177 -14.71 -6.31 -6.44
CA ASP A 177 -15.68 -7.12 -7.19
C ASP A 177 -17.10 -6.92 -6.66
N ASP A 178 -18.08 -7.53 -7.31
CA ASP A 178 -19.49 -7.32 -6.99
C ASP A 178 -19.87 -7.79 -5.58
N GLU A 179 -19.30 -8.91 -5.11
CA GLU A 179 -19.58 -9.41 -3.75
C GLU A 179 -18.98 -8.51 -2.66
N LEU A 180 -17.76 -7.99 -2.88
CA LEU A 180 -17.18 -7.00 -1.98
C LEU A 180 -17.99 -5.70 -1.98
N ARG A 181 -18.52 -5.29 -3.15
CA ARG A 181 -19.42 -4.13 -3.24
C ARG A 181 -20.66 -4.32 -2.38
N GLU A 182 -21.32 -5.47 -2.46
CA GLU A 182 -22.51 -5.80 -1.65
C GLU A 182 -22.20 -5.76 -0.15
N LEU A 183 -21.07 -6.33 0.27
CA LEU A 183 -20.62 -6.30 1.65
C LEU A 183 -20.32 -4.87 2.14
N ILE A 184 -19.71 -4.03 1.31
CA ILE A 184 -19.43 -2.63 1.63
C ILE A 184 -20.74 -1.84 1.75
N ILE A 185 -21.67 -2.04 0.84
CA ILE A 185 -23.00 -1.40 0.88
C ILE A 185 -23.74 -1.78 2.17
N SER A 186 -23.65 -3.02 2.60
CA SER A 186 -24.23 -3.49 3.87
C SER A 186 -23.42 -3.07 5.11
N ARG A 187 -22.35 -2.28 4.93
CA ARG A 187 -21.43 -1.82 6.01
C ARG A 187 -20.82 -2.97 6.80
N ALA A 188 -20.46 -4.06 6.12
CA ALA A 188 -19.76 -5.18 6.75
C ALA A 188 -18.41 -4.73 7.33
N PRO A 189 -17.98 -5.29 8.48
CA PRO A 189 -16.69 -4.97 9.08
C PRO A 189 -15.52 -5.42 8.19
N ALA A 190 -14.36 -4.76 8.35
CA ALA A 190 -13.16 -5.02 7.56
C ALA A 190 -12.73 -6.49 7.55
N GLU A 191 -12.88 -7.19 8.67
CA GLU A 191 -12.55 -8.62 8.82
C GLU A 191 -13.38 -9.50 7.86
N VAL A 192 -14.65 -9.18 7.67
CA VAL A 192 -15.53 -9.90 6.74
C VAL A 192 -15.10 -9.65 5.30
N LEU A 193 -14.75 -8.40 4.95
CA LEU A 193 -14.21 -8.04 3.64
C LEU A 193 -12.88 -8.77 3.37
N LYS A 194 -11.96 -8.75 4.34
CA LYS A 194 -10.65 -9.41 4.25
C LYS A 194 -10.81 -10.91 4.06
N LYS A 195 -11.66 -11.55 4.86
CA LYS A 195 -11.95 -12.98 4.75
C LYS A 195 -12.50 -13.33 3.37
N ARG A 196 -13.48 -12.55 2.89
CA ARG A 196 -14.08 -12.81 1.57
C ARG A 196 -13.09 -12.63 0.43
N ALA A 197 -12.28 -11.55 0.46
CA ALA A 197 -11.23 -11.34 -0.51
C ALA A 197 -10.20 -12.48 -0.52
N HIS A 198 -9.81 -12.98 0.67
CA HIS A 198 -8.90 -14.11 0.80
C HIS A 198 -9.48 -15.41 0.22
N GLU A 199 -10.76 -15.72 0.48
CA GLU A 199 -11.46 -16.88 -0.10
C GLU A 199 -11.48 -16.82 -1.64
N LYS A 200 -11.43 -15.62 -2.22
CA LYS A 200 -11.35 -15.39 -3.69
C LYS A 200 -9.92 -15.34 -4.23
N GLY A 201 -8.94 -15.61 -3.40
CA GLY A 201 -7.55 -15.71 -3.82
C GLY A 201 -6.68 -14.47 -3.56
N MET A 202 -7.18 -13.47 -2.85
CA MET A 202 -6.32 -12.39 -2.36
C MET A 202 -5.25 -12.96 -1.43
N ARG A 203 -3.98 -12.68 -1.74
CA ARG A 203 -2.88 -12.98 -0.82
C ARG A 203 -2.79 -11.86 0.21
N VAL A 204 -2.83 -12.20 1.48
CA VAL A 204 -2.61 -11.23 2.57
C VAL A 204 -1.12 -10.91 2.70
N MET A 205 -0.78 -9.78 3.32
CA MET A 205 0.63 -9.36 3.49
C MET A 205 1.48 -10.41 4.19
N ARG A 206 0.89 -11.20 5.10
CA ARG A 206 1.57 -12.32 5.77
C ARG A 206 2.06 -13.37 4.78
N ASP A 207 1.25 -13.74 3.81
CA ASP A 207 1.62 -14.76 2.81
C ASP A 207 2.77 -14.27 1.94
N ASP A 208 2.73 -13.01 1.50
CA ASP A 208 3.83 -12.41 0.74
C ASP A 208 5.12 -12.29 1.56
N ALA A 209 5.00 -11.95 2.86
CA ALA A 209 6.13 -11.91 3.78
C ALA A 209 6.78 -13.31 3.95
N ILE A 210 5.97 -14.35 4.15
CA ILE A 210 6.47 -15.74 4.26
C ILE A 210 7.16 -16.18 2.97
N MET A 211 6.60 -15.86 1.81
CA MET A 211 7.27 -16.15 0.53
C MET A 211 8.64 -15.48 0.45
N LYS A 212 8.78 -14.23 0.89
CA LYS A 212 10.07 -13.51 0.93
C LYS A 212 11.06 -14.10 1.93
N VAL A 213 10.57 -14.70 3.02
CA VAL A 213 11.40 -15.48 3.95
C VAL A 213 11.93 -16.74 3.27
N LEU A 214 11.07 -17.51 2.60
CA LEU A 214 11.45 -18.74 1.89
C LEU A 214 12.46 -18.47 0.77
N PHE A 215 12.33 -17.36 0.04
CA PHE A 215 13.32 -16.91 -0.94
C PHE A 215 14.60 -16.33 -0.32
N GLY A 216 14.65 -16.21 1.00
CA GLY A 216 15.81 -15.65 1.69
C GLY A 216 16.04 -14.17 1.40
N THR A 217 14.97 -13.43 1.10
CA THR A 217 15.03 -11.96 0.93
C THR A 217 15.07 -11.26 2.28
N THR A 218 14.33 -11.78 3.26
CA THR A 218 14.25 -11.29 4.64
C THR A 218 14.32 -12.44 5.64
N THR A 219 14.38 -12.12 6.93
CA THR A 219 14.34 -13.13 7.99
C THR A 219 12.90 -13.39 8.45
N LEU A 220 12.68 -14.55 9.07
CA LEU A 220 11.40 -14.88 9.68
C LEU A 220 11.04 -13.89 10.79
N GLU A 221 12.01 -13.54 11.63
CA GLU A 221 11.83 -12.56 12.71
C GLU A 221 11.33 -11.20 12.19
N GLU A 222 11.97 -10.68 11.14
CA GLU A 222 11.56 -9.41 10.53
C GLU A 222 10.16 -9.49 9.94
N ALA A 223 9.84 -10.58 9.25
CA ALA A 223 8.51 -10.79 8.68
C ALA A 223 7.42 -10.80 9.75
N LEU A 224 7.67 -11.47 10.87
CA LEU A 224 6.73 -11.56 11.98
C LEU A 224 6.51 -10.22 12.67
N ASN A 225 7.59 -9.49 12.98
CA ASN A 225 7.50 -8.20 13.66
C ASN A 225 6.66 -7.20 12.87
N VAL A 226 6.69 -7.25 11.54
CA VAL A 226 5.95 -6.31 10.68
C VAL A 226 4.50 -6.74 10.43
N VAL A 227 4.22 -8.05 10.46
CA VAL A 227 2.89 -8.60 10.13
C VAL A 227 2.07 -8.95 11.38
N GLN A 228 2.68 -9.08 12.57
CA GLN A 228 1.98 -9.33 13.84
C GLN A 228 1.34 -8.07 14.45
N GLU A 229 1.54 -6.90 13.89
CA GLU A 229 0.84 -5.67 14.29
C GLU A 229 -0.57 -5.55 13.67
N GLU A 230 -1.11 -6.66 13.14
CA GLU A 230 -2.47 -6.78 12.60
C GLU A 230 -3.48 -7.27 13.65
#